data_c40e30c0786fc2b38622b4bb836d410d
#
_entry.id   c40e30c0786fc2b38622b4bb836d410d
#
_cell.length_a   1.000
_cell.length_b   1.000
_cell.length_c   1.000
_cell.angle_alpha   90.00
_cell.angle_beta   90.00
_cell.angle_gamma   90.00
#
_symmetry.space_group_name_H-M   'P 1'
#
loop_
_entity.id
_entity.type
_entity.pdbx_description
1 polymer ?
#
loop_
_entity_poly.entity_id
_entity_poly.type
_entity_poly.pdbx_seq_one_letter_code
_entity_poly.pdbx_strand_id
1 'polypeptide(L)'
;MSSAPVKVPRYYTVKTQIAELIDGAAPGTVLPTERELAVRFDTSRTTVRQALAELVVDGRLERTQGSGTFVAEPKIVQVRQLNSYTEDLRQQGRTPSSIVLSVTRERASDAVAANLALPPGAAVHRVERLRGVAGEPLAHEVAWLPGPLPRLRQELERRGSLYQTLREAYGIELSRAEDTVETALAGPADAQLLSVDVGLPMLLIHRTGYDPTGRPVEWTRSVFRGDRFRFVAVSSLDS
;
A
#
# COMPACT_ATOMS: atom_id res chain seq x y z
N MET A 1 26.76 5.68 32.62
CA MET A 1 26.88 4.46 31.81
C MET A 1 27.24 4.89 30.39
N SER A 2 28.51 4.73 30.01
CA SER A 2 28.97 5.10 28.66
C SER A 2 28.50 4.02 27.68
N SER A 3 27.57 4.34 26.82
CA SER A 3 27.11 3.46 25.74
C SER A 3 28.25 3.32 24.73
N ALA A 4 28.68 2.09 24.47
CA ALA A 4 29.62 1.83 23.40
C ALA A 4 29.05 2.33 22.06
N PRO A 5 29.86 2.98 21.19
CA PRO A 5 29.36 3.49 19.90
C PRO A 5 28.82 2.33 19.05
N VAL A 6 27.61 2.51 18.51
CA VAL A 6 27.00 1.53 17.61
C VAL A 6 27.88 1.42 16.37
N LYS A 7 28.41 0.24 16.11
CA LYS A 7 29.22 -0.03 14.91
C LYS A 7 28.31 0.01 13.68
N VAL A 8 28.41 1.05 12.87
CA VAL A 8 27.65 1.18 11.61
C VAL A 8 28.19 0.18 10.57
N PRO A 9 27.36 -0.71 10.04
CA PRO A 9 27.78 -1.65 9.00
C PRO A 9 28.24 -0.94 7.72
N ARG A 10 29.25 -1.48 7.04
CA ARG A 10 29.82 -0.87 5.83
C ARG A 10 28.77 -0.61 4.74
N TYR A 11 27.82 -1.54 4.54
CA TYR A 11 26.76 -1.37 3.55
C TYR A 11 25.88 -0.14 3.84
N TYR A 12 25.66 0.19 5.11
CA TYR A 12 24.86 1.35 5.48
C TYR A 12 25.54 2.68 5.09
N THR A 13 26.85 2.78 5.28
CA THR A 13 27.65 3.93 4.80
C THR A 13 27.55 4.06 3.28
N VAL A 14 27.67 2.94 2.55
CA VAL A 14 27.53 2.92 1.09
C VAL A 14 26.11 3.28 0.66
N LYS A 15 25.10 2.82 1.37
CA LYS A 15 23.68 3.20 1.15
C LYS A 15 23.51 4.72 1.24
N THR A 16 24.05 5.35 2.29
CA THR A 16 23.98 6.81 2.46
C THR A 16 24.68 7.55 1.30
N GLN A 17 25.88 7.11 0.92
CA GLN A 17 26.63 7.70 -0.20
C GLN A 17 25.90 7.56 -1.55
N ILE A 18 25.22 6.41 -1.80
CA ILE A 18 24.40 6.24 -2.99
C ILE A 18 23.15 7.12 -2.92
N ALA A 19 22.52 7.24 -1.73
CA ALA A 19 21.36 8.11 -1.54
C ALA A 19 21.69 9.58 -1.83
N GLU A 20 22.87 10.06 -1.41
CA GLU A 20 23.39 11.39 -1.74
C GLU A 20 23.67 11.54 -3.25
N LEU A 21 24.22 10.50 -3.89
CA LEU A 21 24.50 10.50 -5.32
C LEU A 21 23.24 10.68 -6.19
N ILE A 22 22.12 10.13 -5.74
CA ILE A 22 20.84 10.22 -6.47
C ILE A 22 19.95 11.35 -5.98
N ASP A 23 20.40 12.13 -5.00
CA ASP A 23 19.61 13.25 -4.49
C ASP A 23 19.44 14.33 -5.56
N GLY A 24 18.17 14.71 -5.82
CA GLY A 24 17.83 15.62 -6.92
C GLY A 24 17.85 15.01 -8.32
N ALA A 25 18.21 13.75 -8.48
CA ALA A 25 18.14 13.09 -9.79
C ALA A 25 16.67 12.80 -10.19
N ALA A 26 16.38 12.95 -11.48
CA ALA A 26 15.04 12.69 -12.01
C ALA A 26 14.71 11.20 -11.95
N PRO A 27 13.42 10.84 -11.72
CA PRO A 27 12.97 9.46 -11.88
C PRO A 27 13.36 8.88 -13.23
N GLY A 28 13.69 7.58 -13.27
CA GLY A 28 14.19 6.90 -14.46
C GLY A 28 15.68 7.13 -14.75
N THR A 29 16.38 7.96 -13.97
CA THR A 29 17.85 8.10 -14.12
C THR A 29 18.54 6.79 -13.83
N VAL A 30 19.36 6.32 -14.77
CA VAL A 30 20.13 5.07 -14.65
C VAL A 30 21.28 5.25 -13.65
N LEU A 31 21.41 4.32 -12.71
CA LEU A 31 22.56 4.28 -11.81
C LEU A 31 23.78 3.61 -12.47
N PRO A 32 25.01 3.97 -12.03
CA PRO A 32 26.20 3.20 -12.38
C PRO A 32 26.05 1.74 -11.92
N THR A 33 26.72 0.84 -12.65
CA THR A 33 26.69 -0.60 -12.35
C THR A 33 27.26 -0.92 -10.96
N GLU A 34 26.89 -2.08 -10.40
CA GLU A 34 27.46 -2.56 -9.11
C GLU A 34 29.00 -2.56 -9.11
N ARG A 35 29.63 -2.81 -10.28
CA ARG A 35 31.08 -2.80 -10.43
C ARG A 35 31.65 -1.38 -10.30
N GLU A 36 31.06 -0.44 -11.00
CA GLU A 36 31.49 0.97 -10.98
C GLU A 36 31.29 1.59 -9.61
N LEU A 37 30.14 1.32 -8.94
CA LEU A 37 29.88 1.76 -7.58
C LEU A 37 30.85 1.13 -6.57
N ALA A 38 31.23 -0.15 -6.75
CA ALA A 38 32.20 -0.82 -5.89
C ALA A 38 33.60 -0.17 -5.97
N VAL A 39 34.01 0.22 -7.19
CA VAL A 39 35.27 0.99 -7.39
C VAL A 39 35.14 2.38 -6.79
N ARG A 40 34.04 3.11 -7.06
CA ARG A 40 33.83 4.49 -6.59
C ARG A 40 33.84 4.61 -5.06
N PHE A 41 33.26 3.64 -4.35
CA PHE A 41 33.15 3.66 -2.89
C PHE A 41 34.16 2.79 -2.18
N ASP A 42 35.17 2.27 -2.87
CA ASP A 42 36.22 1.40 -2.36
C ASP A 42 35.65 0.28 -1.47
N THR A 43 34.78 -0.55 -2.07
CA THR A 43 34.06 -1.61 -1.34
C THR A 43 33.79 -2.84 -2.23
N SER A 44 33.29 -3.92 -1.61
CA SER A 44 32.90 -5.12 -2.36
C SER A 44 31.60 -4.94 -3.13
N ARG A 45 31.46 -5.65 -4.25
CA ARG A 45 30.20 -5.71 -5.01
C ARG A 45 29.03 -6.23 -4.16
N THR A 46 29.29 -7.15 -3.23
CA THR A 46 28.29 -7.68 -2.30
C THR A 46 27.76 -6.56 -1.38
N THR A 47 28.65 -5.71 -0.86
CA THR A 47 28.27 -4.54 -0.03
C THR A 47 27.43 -3.55 -0.81
N VAL A 48 27.80 -3.26 -2.07
CA VAL A 48 27.02 -2.39 -2.96
C VAL A 48 25.64 -3.01 -3.25
N ARG A 49 25.60 -4.30 -3.56
CA ARG A 49 24.32 -5.00 -3.84
C ARG A 49 23.37 -4.93 -2.66
N GLN A 50 23.89 -5.09 -1.42
CA GLN A 50 23.08 -4.94 -0.21
C GLN A 50 22.58 -3.50 -0.04
N ALA A 51 23.43 -2.50 -0.23
CA ALA A 51 23.05 -1.10 -0.15
C ALA A 51 21.97 -0.73 -1.18
N LEU A 52 22.12 -1.19 -2.42
CA LEU A 52 21.13 -1.00 -3.48
C LEU A 52 19.80 -1.70 -3.17
N ALA A 53 19.83 -2.93 -2.61
CA ALA A 53 18.63 -3.65 -2.22
C ALA A 53 17.84 -2.88 -1.16
N GLU A 54 18.51 -2.30 -0.17
CA GLU A 54 17.84 -1.48 0.83
C GLU A 54 17.26 -0.18 0.26
N LEU A 55 17.94 0.47 -0.70
CA LEU A 55 17.40 1.65 -1.37
C LEU A 55 16.18 1.33 -2.23
N VAL A 56 16.09 0.11 -2.78
CA VAL A 56 14.87 -0.38 -3.44
C VAL A 56 13.75 -0.56 -2.42
N VAL A 57 14.02 -1.18 -1.27
CA VAL A 57 13.04 -1.30 -0.17
C VAL A 57 12.58 0.07 0.33
N ASP A 58 13.49 1.04 0.41
CA ASP A 58 13.15 2.42 0.78
C ASP A 58 12.30 3.14 -0.31
N GLY A 59 12.17 2.55 -1.50
CA GLY A 59 11.48 3.16 -2.65
C GLY A 59 12.25 4.35 -3.26
N ARG A 60 13.57 4.41 -3.06
CA ARG A 60 14.46 5.40 -3.70
C ARG A 60 14.96 4.92 -5.06
N LEU A 61 15.04 3.61 -5.23
CA LEU A 61 15.48 2.94 -6.45
C LEU A 61 14.47 1.90 -6.89
N GLU A 62 14.50 1.57 -8.17
CA GLU A 62 13.80 0.43 -8.76
C GLU A 62 14.76 -0.40 -9.61
N ARG A 63 14.51 -1.72 -9.65
CA ARG A 63 15.29 -2.65 -10.47
C ARG A 63 14.42 -3.20 -11.59
N THR A 64 14.93 -3.13 -12.81
CA THR A 64 14.33 -3.81 -13.95
C THR A 64 15.27 -4.92 -14.40
N GLN A 65 14.79 -6.16 -14.34
CA GLN A 65 15.59 -7.33 -14.70
C GLN A 65 16.17 -7.17 -16.11
N GLY A 66 17.48 -7.32 -16.23
CA GLY A 66 18.20 -7.17 -17.50
C GLY A 66 18.46 -5.72 -17.94
N SER A 67 17.84 -4.72 -17.34
CA SER A 67 17.95 -3.31 -17.74
C SER A 67 18.79 -2.45 -16.79
N GLY A 68 18.84 -2.80 -15.50
CA GLY A 68 19.66 -2.05 -14.53
C GLY A 68 18.89 -1.58 -13.29
N THR A 69 19.50 -0.62 -12.60
CA THR A 69 18.92 0.06 -11.43
C THR A 69 18.68 1.51 -11.78
N PHE A 70 17.50 2.02 -11.42
CA PHE A 70 17.03 3.36 -11.77
C PHE A 70 16.57 4.11 -10.52
N VAL A 71 16.60 5.45 -10.58
CA VAL A 71 15.94 6.28 -9.57
C VAL A 71 14.42 6.07 -9.69
N ALA A 72 13.79 5.68 -8.59
CA ALA A 72 12.36 5.40 -8.55
C ALA A 72 11.51 6.67 -8.60
N GLU A 73 10.27 6.53 -9.06
CA GLU A 73 9.25 7.57 -8.90
C GLU A 73 9.01 7.87 -7.41
N PRO A 74 8.73 9.14 -7.05
CA PRO A 74 8.38 9.48 -5.67
C PRO A 74 7.20 8.67 -5.17
N LYS A 75 7.26 8.25 -3.90
CA LYS A 75 6.15 7.51 -3.28
C LYS A 75 4.84 8.29 -3.40
N ILE A 76 3.78 7.57 -3.66
CA ILE A 76 2.43 8.12 -3.64
C ILE A 76 2.11 8.52 -2.20
N VAL A 77 1.77 9.77 -1.99
CA VAL A 77 1.34 10.29 -0.69
C VAL A 77 -0.17 10.16 -0.60
N GLN A 78 -0.65 9.39 0.35
CA GLN A 78 -2.07 9.34 0.67
C GLN A 78 -2.30 10.04 2.02
N VAL A 79 -3.04 11.13 1.98
CA VAL A 79 -3.51 11.80 3.20
C VAL A 79 -4.67 10.98 3.75
N ARG A 80 -4.61 10.63 5.03
CA ARG A 80 -5.68 9.84 5.68
C ARG A 80 -6.91 10.71 5.87
N GLN A 81 -7.83 10.61 4.95
CA GLN A 81 -9.15 11.24 4.95
C GLN A 81 -10.22 10.18 4.69
N LEU A 82 -11.49 10.55 4.85
CA LEU A 82 -12.61 9.66 4.58
C LEU A 82 -12.87 9.46 3.06
N ASN A 83 -12.06 10.08 2.21
CA ASN A 83 -12.17 9.93 0.76
C ASN A 83 -11.87 8.50 0.30
N SER A 84 -12.41 8.12 -0.83
CA SER A 84 -12.03 6.86 -1.46
C SER A 84 -10.61 6.95 -2.03
N TYR A 85 -9.87 5.84 -2.00
CA TYR A 85 -8.58 5.70 -2.68
C TYR A 85 -8.60 6.25 -4.12
N THR A 86 -9.69 6.01 -4.84
CA THR A 86 -9.86 6.46 -6.23
C THR A 86 -9.98 7.98 -6.34
N GLU A 87 -10.68 8.61 -5.41
CA GLU A 87 -10.85 10.07 -5.36
C GLU A 87 -9.55 10.76 -4.98
N ASP A 88 -8.85 10.26 -3.95
CA ASP A 88 -7.57 10.81 -3.51
C ASP A 88 -6.53 10.81 -4.63
N LEU A 89 -6.41 9.73 -5.37
CA LEU A 89 -5.47 9.64 -6.49
C LEU A 89 -5.84 10.55 -7.65
N ARG A 90 -7.14 10.70 -7.96
CA ARG A 90 -7.60 11.63 -8.99
C ARG A 90 -7.30 13.08 -8.64
N GLN A 91 -7.47 13.47 -7.36
CA GLN A 91 -7.11 14.80 -6.88
C GLN A 91 -5.62 15.10 -7.01
N GLN A 92 -4.77 14.07 -6.97
CA GLN A 92 -3.33 14.15 -7.22
C GLN A 92 -2.96 14.11 -8.72
N GLY A 93 -3.95 14.16 -9.64
CA GLY A 93 -3.74 14.08 -11.08
C GLY A 93 -3.30 12.69 -11.57
N ARG A 94 -3.46 11.65 -10.75
CA ARG A 94 -3.10 10.27 -11.09
C ARG A 94 -4.30 9.52 -11.68
N THR A 95 -4.03 8.50 -12.48
CA THR A 95 -5.06 7.61 -13.04
C THR A 95 -5.17 6.33 -12.19
N PRO A 96 -6.11 6.27 -11.22
CA PRO A 96 -6.29 5.08 -10.40
C PRO A 96 -6.85 3.92 -11.22
N SER A 97 -6.42 2.72 -10.89
CA SER A 97 -7.00 1.48 -11.39
C SER A 97 -7.53 0.63 -10.24
N SER A 98 -8.58 -0.14 -10.50
CA SER A 98 -9.16 -1.08 -9.54
C SER A 98 -9.70 -2.28 -10.31
N ILE A 99 -9.06 -3.43 -10.13
CA ILE A 99 -9.48 -4.70 -10.73
C ILE A 99 -10.21 -5.50 -9.67
N VAL A 100 -11.45 -5.88 -9.94
CA VAL A 100 -12.24 -6.77 -9.06
C VAL A 100 -11.80 -8.19 -9.30
N LEU A 101 -11.08 -8.78 -8.36
CA LEU A 101 -10.63 -10.17 -8.42
C LEU A 101 -11.78 -11.11 -8.11
N SER A 102 -12.48 -10.89 -7.00
CA SER A 102 -13.63 -11.69 -6.61
C SER A 102 -14.68 -10.87 -5.86
N VAL A 103 -15.95 -11.29 -5.99
CA VAL A 103 -17.07 -10.89 -5.13
C VAL A 103 -17.83 -12.15 -4.76
N THR A 104 -17.80 -12.50 -3.48
CA THR A 104 -18.47 -13.69 -2.94
C THR A 104 -19.38 -13.32 -1.79
N ARG A 105 -20.30 -14.23 -1.46
CA ARG A 105 -21.09 -14.15 -0.24
C ARG A 105 -20.66 -15.29 0.68
N GLU A 106 -20.28 -14.95 1.89
CA GLU A 106 -19.76 -15.91 2.85
C GLU A 106 -20.30 -15.67 4.26
N ARG A 107 -20.03 -16.58 5.19
CA ARG A 107 -20.29 -16.38 6.62
C ARG A 107 -19.13 -15.60 7.23
N ALA A 108 -19.46 -14.55 8.00
CA ALA A 108 -18.48 -13.77 8.72
C ALA A 108 -17.68 -14.67 9.67
N SER A 109 -16.35 -14.60 9.61
CA SER A 109 -15.48 -15.13 10.66
C SER A 109 -15.67 -14.33 11.95
N ASP A 110 -15.16 -14.83 13.08
CA ASP A 110 -15.27 -14.13 14.36
C ASP A 110 -14.67 -12.72 14.29
N ALA A 111 -13.53 -12.55 13.62
CA ALA A 111 -12.90 -11.26 13.42
C ALA A 111 -13.75 -10.30 12.57
N VAL A 112 -14.32 -10.79 11.46
CA VAL A 112 -15.21 -10.00 10.59
C VAL A 112 -16.48 -9.62 11.36
N ALA A 113 -17.09 -10.57 12.06
CA ALA A 113 -18.29 -10.32 12.85
C ALA A 113 -18.07 -9.28 13.94
N ALA A 114 -16.94 -9.37 14.66
CA ALA A 114 -16.59 -8.41 15.72
C ALA A 114 -16.41 -6.99 15.17
N ASN A 115 -15.65 -6.83 14.06
CA ASN A 115 -15.40 -5.50 13.49
C ASN A 115 -16.62 -4.88 12.81
N LEU A 116 -17.57 -5.70 12.34
CA LEU A 116 -18.83 -5.23 11.75
C LEU A 116 -20.01 -5.20 12.74
N ALA A 117 -19.77 -5.48 14.01
CA ALA A 117 -20.79 -5.59 15.04
C ALA A 117 -21.96 -6.52 14.64
N LEU A 118 -21.63 -7.66 14.02
CA LEU A 118 -22.59 -8.64 13.53
C LEU A 118 -22.64 -9.88 14.45
N PRO A 119 -23.75 -10.62 14.44
CA PRO A 119 -23.79 -11.95 15.06
C PRO A 119 -22.78 -12.89 14.41
N PRO A 120 -22.19 -13.84 15.16
CA PRO A 120 -21.29 -14.85 14.59
C PRO A 120 -21.93 -15.58 13.41
N GLY A 121 -21.18 -15.74 12.34
CA GLY A 121 -21.64 -16.41 11.12
C GLY A 121 -22.70 -15.66 10.31
N ALA A 122 -22.91 -14.37 10.57
CA ALA A 122 -23.76 -13.53 9.72
C ALA A 122 -23.27 -13.53 8.27
N ALA A 123 -24.20 -13.41 7.32
CA ALA A 123 -23.86 -13.36 5.91
C ALA A 123 -23.28 -11.99 5.54
N VAL A 124 -22.12 -11.99 4.90
CA VAL A 124 -21.43 -10.80 4.40
C VAL A 124 -21.02 -10.97 2.94
N HIS A 125 -20.86 -9.87 2.24
CA HIS A 125 -20.18 -9.85 0.95
C HIS A 125 -18.69 -9.66 1.18
N ARG A 126 -17.85 -10.51 0.59
CA ARG A 126 -16.41 -10.38 0.53
C ARG A 126 -16.03 -9.89 -0.87
N VAL A 127 -15.40 -8.74 -0.94
CA VAL A 127 -14.94 -8.11 -2.18
C VAL A 127 -13.42 -8.07 -2.17
N GLU A 128 -12.79 -8.68 -3.14
CA GLU A 128 -11.34 -8.70 -3.29
C GLU A 128 -10.93 -7.92 -4.52
N ARG A 129 -9.99 -6.98 -4.35
CA ARG A 129 -9.57 -6.05 -5.40
C ARG A 129 -8.07 -5.87 -5.42
N LEU A 130 -7.54 -5.70 -6.64
CA LEU A 130 -6.20 -5.20 -6.86
C LEU A 130 -6.29 -3.71 -7.22
N ARG A 131 -5.62 -2.88 -6.44
CA ARG A 131 -5.62 -1.42 -6.60
C ARG A 131 -4.29 -0.96 -7.16
N GLY A 132 -4.32 0.00 -8.09
CA GLY A 132 -3.10 0.44 -8.75
C GLY A 132 -3.20 1.86 -9.32
N VAL A 133 -2.14 2.27 -9.97
CA VAL A 133 -2.02 3.54 -10.71
C VAL A 133 -1.35 3.26 -12.05
N ALA A 134 -1.93 3.76 -13.14
CA ALA A 134 -1.40 3.61 -14.50
C ALA A 134 -1.05 2.15 -14.88
N GLY A 135 -1.81 1.17 -14.36
CA GLY A 135 -1.60 -0.25 -14.61
C GLY A 135 -0.62 -0.94 -13.66
N GLU A 136 0.13 -0.21 -12.84
CA GLU A 136 0.99 -0.80 -11.81
C GLU A 136 0.15 -1.21 -10.58
N PRO A 137 0.21 -2.49 -10.13
CA PRO A 137 -0.47 -2.92 -8.92
C PRO A 137 0.26 -2.39 -7.68
N LEU A 138 -0.48 -1.78 -6.78
CA LEU A 138 0.09 -1.09 -5.62
C LEU A 138 -0.49 -1.55 -4.28
N ALA A 139 -1.71 -2.09 -4.28
CA ALA A 139 -2.32 -2.63 -3.08
C ALA A 139 -3.27 -3.78 -3.40
N HIS A 140 -3.30 -4.76 -2.51
CA HIS A 140 -4.29 -5.83 -2.45
C HIS A 140 -5.26 -5.54 -1.29
N GLU A 141 -6.55 -5.47 -1.60
CA GLU A 141 -7.60 -5.09 -0.66
C GLU A 141 -8.70 -6.15 -0.60
N VAL A 142 -9.08 -6.52 0.60
CA VAL A 142 -10.26 -7.35 0.88
C VAL A 142 -11.21 -6.54 1.74
N ALA A 143 -12.45 -6.36 1.29
CA ALA A 143 -13.50 -5.66 2.02
C ALA A 143 -14.63 -6.63 2.37
N TRP A 144 -15.14 -6.55 3.59
CA TRP A 144 -16.34 -7.24 4.05
C TRP A 144 -17.45 -6.23 4.30
N LEU A 145 -18.61 -6.49 3.70
CA LEU A 145 -19.75 -5.59 3.69
C LEU A 145 -20.99 -6.33 4.18
N PRO A 146 -21.70 -5.83 5.20
CA PRO A 146 -22.95 -6.41 5.67
C PRO A 146 -24.12 -6.10 4.74
N GLY A 147 -25.18 -6.85 4.88
CA GLY A 147 -26.48 -6.59 4.25
C GLY A 147 -26.64 -7.12 2.82
N PRO A 148 -27.84 -6.95 2.26
CA PRO A 148 -28.09 -7.33 0.90
C PRO A 148 -27.58 -6.27 -0.07
N LEU A 149 -26.56 -6.60 -0.87
CA LEU A 149 -26.00 -5.75 -1.92
C LEU A 149 -26.17 -6.49 -3.28
N PRO A 150 -27.37 -6.47 -3.87
CA PRO A 150 -27.65 -7.18 -5.10
C PRO A 150 -26.81 -6.63 -6.26
N ARG A 151 -26.28 -7.53 -7.10
CA ARG A 151 -25.43 -7.17 -8.26
C ARG A 151 -24.16 -6.38 -7.89
N LEU A 152 -23.63 -6.55 -6.67
CA LEU A 152 -22.49 -5.77 -6.16
C LEU A 152 -21.31 -5.75 -7.13
N ARG A 153 -20.94 -6.90 -7.72
CA ARG A 153 -19.86 -6.97 -8.71
C ARG A 153 -20.10 -6.02 -9.90
N GLN A 154 -21.27 -6.11 -10.51
CA GLN A 154 -21.64 -5.31 -11.68
C GLN A 154 -21.65 -3.80 -11.37
N GLU A 155 -22.23 -3.44 -10.22
CA GLU A 155 -22.31 -2.04 -9.78
C GLU A 155 -20.92 -1.47 -9.46
N LEU A 156 -20.03 -2.29 -8.86
CA LEU A 156 -18.67 -1.91 -8.55
C LEU A 156 -17.80 -1.77 -9.80
N GLU A 157 -17.87 -2.71 -10.74
CA GLU A 157 -17.13 -2.65 -11.99
C GLU A 157 -17.54 -1.43 -12.83
N ARG A 158 -18.83 -1.08 -12.83
CA ARG A 158 -19.36 0.09 -13.54
C ARG A 158 -18.83 1.42 -12.97
N ARG A 159 -18.69 1.56 -11.65
CA ARG A 159 -18.28 2.80 -11.00
C ARG A 159 -16.79 2.89 -10.68
N GLY A 160 -16.12 1.76 -10.50
CA GLY A 160 -14.70 1.67 -10.18
C GLY A 160 -14.32 2.09 -8.75
N SER A 161 -15.28 2.57 -7.95
CA SER A 161 -15.08 2.99 -6.55
C SER A 161 -16.09 2.29 -5.65
N LEU A 162 -15.61 1.66 -4.56
CA LEU A 162 -16.49 1.00 -3.59
C LEU A 162 -17.36 2.02 -2.86
N TYR A 163 -16.80 3.13 -2.39
CA TYR A 163 -17.55 4.15 -1.67
C TYR A 163 -18.61 4.81 -2.56
N GLN A 164 -18.26 5.10 -3.80
CA GLN A 164 -19.25 5.58 -4.76
C GLN A 164 -20.36 4.55 -5.02
N THR A 165 -19.99 3.26 -5.10
CA THR A 165 -20.96 2.18 -5.27
C THR A 165 -21.90 2.06 -4.07
N LEU A 166 -21.36 2.07 -2.85
CA LEU A 166 -22.16 2.02 -1.62
C LEU A 166 -23.14 3.19 -1.55
N ARG A 167 -22.68 4.40 -1.83
CA ARG A 167 -23.52 5.60 -1.79
C ARG A 167 -24.59 5.61 -2.88
N GLU A 168 -24.21 5.41 -4.16
CA GLU A 168 -25.11 5.64 -5.29
C GLU A 168 -26.02 4.44 -5.61
N ALA A 169 -25.58 3.21 -5.37
CA ALA A 169 -26.37 2.03 -5.67
C ALA A 169 -27.17 1.53 -4.47
N TYR A 170 -26.71 1.79 -3.25
CA TYR A 170 -27.30 1.21 -2.04
C TYR A 170 -27.69 2.23 -0.96
N GLY A 171 -27.43 3.52 -1.18
CA GLY A 171 -27.74 4.56 -0.22
C GLY A 171 -26.95 4.45 1.09
N ILE A 172 -25.80 3.75 1.07
CA ILE A 172 -24.93 3.58 2.23
C ILE A 172 -23.85 4.66 2.17
N GLU A 173 -23.89 5.59 3.10
CA GLU A 173 -22.96 6.70 3.19
C GLU A 173 -22.00 6.47 4.37
N LEU A 174 -20.70 6.66 4.14
CA LEU A 174 -19.70 6.62 5.20
C LEU A 174 -19.51 8.03 5.75
N SER A 175 -19.55 8.18 7.08
CA SER A 175 -19.35 9.45 7.79
C SER A 175 -18.08 9.46 8.66
N ARG A 176 -17.56 8.28 9.04
CA ARG A 176 -16.37 8.11 9.86
C ARG A 176 -15.65 6.83 9.49
N ALA A 177 -14.33 6.80 9.67
CA ALA A 177 -13.55 5.59 9.59
C ALA A 177 -12.50 5.54 10.72
N GLU A 178 -12.17 4.33 11.15
CA GLU A 178 -11.06 4.03 12.04
C GLU A 178 -10.04 3.19 11.29
N ASP A 179 -8.79 3.58 11.39
CA ASP A 179 -7.68 2.90 10.71
C ASP A 179 -6.64 2.41 11.71
N THR A 180 -6.29 1.14 11.62
CA THR A 180 -5.09 0.58 12.25
C THR A 180 -4.05 0.36 11.16
N VAL A 181 -2.86 0.92 11.35
CA VAL A 181 -1.73 0.79 10.40
C VAL A 181 -0.62 0.02 11.07
N GLU A 182 -0.20 -1.06 10.43
CA GLU A 182 0.86 -1.95 10.89
C GLU A 182 1.86 -2.21 9.77
N THR A 183 3.04 -2.71 10.12
CA THR A 183 4.00 -3.23 9.14
C THR A 183 3.76 -4.71 8.91
N ALA A 184 3.92 -5.14 7.65
CA ALA A 184 3.87 -6.55 7.28
C ALA A 184 4.99 -6.85 6.27
N LEU A 185 5.23 -8.11 6.00
CA LEU A 185 6.08 -8.55 4.90
C LEU A 185 5.20 -9.20 3.82
N ALA A 186 5.54 -8.96 2.56
CA ALA A 186 4.84 -9.58 1.44
C ALA A 186 4.94 -11.11 1.54
N GLY A 187 3.82 -11.77 1.77
CA GLY A 187 3.72 -13.23 1.63
C GLY A 187 3.66 -13.65 0.15
N PRO A 188 3.80 -14.95 -0.17
CA PRO A 188 3.82 -15.41 -1.56
C PRO A 188 2.60 -14.96 -2.38
N ALA A 189 1.40 -14.95 -1.81
CA ALA A 189 0.18 -14.55 -2.49
C ALA A 189 0.17 -13.05 -2.81
N ASP A 190 0.47 -12.18 -1.82
CA ASP A 190 0.54 -10.73 -2.02
C ASP A 190 1.69 -10.37 -2.98
N ALA A 191 2.84 -11.05 -2.86
CA ALA A 191 3.99 -10.87 -3.74
C ALA A 191 3.65 -11.16 -5.21
N GLN A 192 2.93 -12.24 -5.47
CA GLN A 192 2.47 -12.58 -6.81
C GLN A 192 1.47 -11.56 -7.36
N LEU A 193 0.46 -11.16 -6.57
CA LEU A 193 -0.57 -10.21 -6.98
C LEU A 193 0.00 -8.81 -7.25
N LEU A 194 0.97 -8.39 -6.44
CA LEU A 194 1.57 -7.06 -6.50
C LEU A 194 2.85 -7.00 -7.35
N SER A 195 3.28 -8.15 -7.91
CA SER A 195 4.49 -8.26 -8.72
C SER A 195 5.75 -7.75 -7.99
N VAL A 196 5.91 -8.17 -6.73
CA VAL A 196 7.03 -7.81 -5.86
C VAL A 196 7.73 -9.05 -5.31
N ASP A 197 8.91 -8.88 -4.72
CA ASP A 197 9.61 -9.96 -4.04
C ASP A 197 8.90 -10.36 -2.74
N VAL A 198 8.93 -11.66 -2.41
CA VAL A 198 8.51 -12.15 -1.10
C VAL A 198 9.40 -11.52 -0.03
N GLY A 199 8.80 -11.03 1.04
CA GLY A 199 9.52 -10.34 2.12
C GLY A 199 9.68 -8.83 1.92
N LEU A 200 9.19 -8.25 0.81
CA LEU A 200 9.14 -6.79 0.70
C LEU A 200 8.35 -6.19 1.88
N PRO A 201 8.85 -5.15 2.55
CA PRO A 201 8.09 -4.42 3.56
C PRO A 201 6.82 -3.81 2.99
N MET A 202 5.70 -4.08 3.65
CA MET A 202 4.37 -3.64 3.27
C MET A 202 3.75 -2.83 4.41
N LEU A 203 2.77 -2.00 4.07
CA LEU A 203 1.88 -1.38 5.04
C LEU A 203 0.56 -2.16 5.06
N LEU A 204 0.26 -2.78 6.19
CA LEU A 204 -1.01 -3.45 6.43
C LEU A 204 -1.96 -2.46 7.11
N ILE A 205 -3.13 -2.27 6.52
CA ILE A 205 -4.14 -1.36 7.03
C ILE A 205 -5.44 -2.10 7.20
N HIS A 206 -5.97 -2.05 8.42
CA HIS A 206 -7.34 -2.42 8.70
C HIS A 206 -8.17 -1.14 8.87
N ARG A 207 -9.29 -1.06 8.16
CA ARG A 207 -10.22 0.06 8.27
C ARG A 207 -11.61 -0.47 8.62
N THR A 208 -12.25 0.17 9.61
CA THR A 208 -13.69 0.04 9.84
C THR A 208 -14.36 1.34 9.43
N GLY A 209 -15.27 1.28 8.48
CA GLY A 209 -16.08 2.40 8.01
C GLY A 209 -17.45 2.40 8.68
N TYR A 210 -17.91 3.58 9.12
CA TYR A 210 -19.17 3.76 9.83
C TYR A 210 -20.10 4.71 9.08
N ASP A 211 -21.41 4.41 9.14
CA ASP A 211 -22.45 5.31 8.65
C ASP A 211 -22.71 6.48 9.63
N PRO A 212 -23.55 7.46 9.25
CA PRO A 212 -23.89 8.60 10.12
C PRO A 212 -24.54 8.20 11.46
N THR A 213 -25.08 6.99 11.59
CA THR A 213 -25.65 6.47 12.85
C THR A 213 -24.61 5.79 13.74
N GLY A 214 -23.36 5.69 13.27
CA GLY A 214 -22.28 5.01 13.97
C GLY A 214 -22.25 3.48 13.78
N ARG A 215 -23.05 2.95 12.85
CA ARG A 215 -23.07 1.51 12.55
C ARG A 215 -21.92 1.16 11.61
N PRO A 216 -21.14 0.08 11.86
CA PRO A 216 -20.15 -0.40 10.91
C PRO A 216 -20.81 -0.87 9.62
N VAL A 217 -20.35 -0.37 8.46
CA VAL A 217 -20.87 -0.72 7.12
C VAL A 217 -19.81 -1.33 6.23
N GLU A 218 -18.56 -1.27 6.66
CA GLU A 218 -17.41 -1.84 5.95
C GLU A 218 -16.33 -2.21 6.94
N TRP A 219 -15.67 -3.34 6.72
CA TRP A 219 -14.36 -3.65 7.29
C TRP A 219 -13.43 -4.09 6.19
N THR A 220 -12.23 -3.48 6.14
CA THR A 220 -11.23 -3.81 5.10
C THR A 220 -9.91 -4.24 5.70
N ARG A 221 -9.23 -5.13 4.98
CA ARG A 221 -7.81 -5.42 5.12
C ARG A 221 -7.13 -5.05 3.81
N SER A 222 -6.19 -4.13 3.86
CA SER A 222 -5.46 -3.67 2.69
C SER A 222 -3.95 -3.79 2.92
N VAL A 223 -3.25 -4.39 1.98
CA VAL A 223 -1.79 -4.50 1.99
C VAL A 223 -1.24 -3.62 0.89
N PHE A 224 -0.51 -2.57 1.27
CA PHE A 224 0.08 -1.60 0.35
C PHE A 224 1.58 -1.83 0.22
N ARG A 225 2.12 -1.66 -0.97
CA ARG A 225 3.55 -1.66 -1.22
C ARG A 225 4.24 -0.52 -0.46
N GLY A 226 5.11 -0.86 0.51
CA GLY A 226 5.81 0.12 1.34
C GLY A 226 6.88 0.91 0.58
N ASP A 227 7.40 0.36 -0.53
CA ASP A 227 8.31 1.04 -1.45
C ASP A 227 7.60 2.11 -2.31
N ARG A 228 6.27 2.01 -2.51
CA ARG A 228 5.49 2.90 -3.41
C ARG A 228 4.52 3.82 -2.66
N PHE A 229 4.19 3.53 -1.40
CA PHE A 229 3.21 4.30 -0.63
C PHE A 229 3.79 4.96 0.62
N ARG A 230 3.27 6.16 0.92
CA ARG A 230 3.44 6.87 2.18
C ARG A 230 2.08 7.38 2.64
N PHE A 231 1.75 7.10 3.89
CA PHE A 231 0.57 7.67 4.54
C PHE A 231 0.94 8.89 5.36
N VAL A 232 0.11 9.92 5.27
CA VAL A 232 0.23 11.16 6.05
C VAL A 232 -1.05 11.35 6.85
N ALA A 233 -0.92 11.45 8.17
CA ALA A 233 -1.98 11.89 9.07
C ALA A 233 -1.70 13.34 9.48
N VAL A 234 -2.70 14.20 9.34
CA VAL A 234 -2.63 15.59 9.79
C VAL A 234 -3.45 15.70 11.06
N SER A 235 -2.86 16.19 12.14
CA SER A 235 -3.53 16.45 13.41
C SER A 235 -3.48 17.94 13.70
N SER A 236 -4.62 18.54 14.06
CA SER A 236 -4.72 19.90 14.57
C SER A 236 -5.17 19.85 16.03
N LEU A 237 -4.67 20.76 16.84
CA LEU A 237 -5.28 21.02 18.15
C LEU A 237 -6.52 21.87 17.89
N ASP A 238 -7.68 21.36 18.26
CA ASP A 238 -8.90 22.19 18.30
C ASP A 238 -8.69 23.27 19.38
N SER A 239 -8.82 24.52 18.95
CA SER A 239 -8.67 25.71 19.81
C SER A 239 -9.92 25.95 20.61
#